data_23c2e32b6388896686d12019ef84b173
#
_entry.id   23c2e32b6388896686d12019ef84b173
#
_cell.length_a   1.000
_cell.length_b   1.000
_cell.length_c   1.000
_cell.angle_alpha   90.00
_cell.angle_beta   90.00
_cell.angle_gamma   90.00
#
_symmetry.space_group_name_H-M   'P 1'
#
loop_
_entity.id
_entity.type
_entity.pdbx_description
1 polymer ?
#
loop_
_entity_poly.entity_id
_entity_poly.type
_entity_poly.pdbx_seq_one_letter_code
_entity_poly.pdbx_strand_id
1 'polypeptide(L)'
;MKKYDIAVIGAGSAGLTAARLAAKFGVNVVLFEKHRIGGDCLYTGCVPSKSLITAARDIYKSQNLQKYGVKATVKLDFQAVRNHIHSSIHHIREHDDSRKVLEEAGIEVVEESVTFTNKSTLRSASGEEYTFKKCIIASGSSPNKLNIDGLKQEHIVTSDTIWSLNKLPKHLVIVGGGPIGLELGQAFAMLGSRVTVLERSDKLLGRFDQEVSEAVMKGLKESGVNVLLNASIEEVREETELKLSIKAGDKTEMYVADKVLAAIGRTPNTSGLGLEQADIVFDERKGIEVDDKFRTTSKNTYAVGDCKGGPYFTHLAGEQGATALVHGLFGSKRKVNWSALPWVFFTTPEVAHVGASESELLSSNRGYETEILNYDQIDKAIAEHHEGKVTILLDKKRKILGATIIGENAGELIGYYAYIMGAGKKLDSLAQPIQAYPTYAMALRQHASNVQTKAFTNTFIPKILLKLRGY
;
A
#
# COMPACT_ATOMS: atom_id res chain seq x y z
N MET A 1 -17.50 -33.70 12.85
CA MET A 1 -16.77 -33.21 11.66
C MET A 1 -17.74 -32.41 10.79
N LYS A 2 -17.55 -31.10 10.70
CA LYS A 2 -18.38 -30.19 9.90
C LYS A 2 -17.91 -30.16 8.43
N LYS A 3 -18.80 -29.95 7.49
CA LYS A 3 -18.50 -29.98 6.04
C LYS A 3 -18.84 -28.68 5.36
N TYR A 4 -17.88 -28.13 4.59
CA TYR A 4 -18.03 -26.86 3.87
C TYR A 4 -17.64 -26.99 2.40
N ASP A 5 -18.21 -26.12 1.57
CA ASP A 5 -17.74 -25.98 0.19
C ASP A 5 -16.41 -25.22 0.16
N ILE A 6 -16.33 -24.15 0.93
CA ILE A 6 -15.16 -23.28 1.00
C ILE A 6 -14.71 -23.11 2.46
N ALA A 7 -13.43 -23.34 2.73
CA ALA A 7 -12.74 -22.92 3.94
C ALA A 7 -11.81 -21.75 3.62
N VAL A 8 -11.84 -20.70 4.44
CA VAL A 8 -10.96 -19.53 4.32
C VAL A 8 -10.15 -19.38 5.59
N ILE A 9 -8.83 -19.29 5.49
CA ILE A 9 -7.91 -19.13 6.62
C ILE A 9 -7.36 -17.71 6.63
N GLY A 10 -7.77 -16.91 7.61
CA GLY A 10 -7.43 -15.49 7.78
C GLY A 10 -8.53 -14.56 7.32
N ALA A 11 -8.96 -13.64 8.18
CA ALA A 11 -10.00 -12.65 7.94
C ALA A 11 -9.42 -11.25 7.67
N GLY A 12 -8.31 -11.17 6.93
CA GLY A 12 -7.81 -9.94 6.33
C GLY A 12 -8.47 -9.67 4.97
N SER A 13 -7.99 -8.65 4.23
CA SER A 13 -8.58 -8.19 2.96
C SER A 13 -8.82 -9.31 1.95
N ALA A 14 -7.87 -10.20 1.74
CA ALA A 14 -8.02 -11.31 0.79
C ALA A 14 -9.08 -12.32 1.25
N GLY A 15 -9.03 -12.74 2.52
CA GLY A 15 -9.96 -13.73 3.07
C GLY A 15 -11.37 -13.20 3.18
N LEU A 16 -11.56 -11.97 3.64
CA LEU A 16 -12.88 -11.32 3.71
C LEU A 16 -13.51 -11.18 2.31
N THR A 17 -12.73 -10.76 1.32
CA THR A 17 -13.22 -10.66 -0.05
C THR A 17 -13.66 -12.03 -0.59
N ALA A 18 -12.85 -13.07 -0.38
CA ALA A 18 -13.18 -14.41 -0.81
C ALA A 18 -14.40 -14.97 -0.08
N ALA A 19 -14.48 -14.86 1.25
CA ALA A 19 -15.59 -15.38 2.04
C ALA A 19 -16.92 -14.69 1.71
N ARG A 20 -16.93 -13.36 1.61
CA ARG A 20 -18.13 -12.58 1.24
C ARG A 20 -18.62 -12.93 -0.17
N LEU A 21 -17.68 -13.07 -1.10
CA LEU A 21 -18.04 -13.44 -2.46
C LEU A 21 -18.56 -14.88 -2.53
N ALA A 22 -17.99 -15.81 -1.75
CA ALA A 22 -18.48 -17.19 -1.64
C ALA A 22 -19.92 -17.23 -1.10
N ALA A 23 -20.19 -16.51 -0.01
CA ALA A 23 -21.53 -16.40 0.56
C ALA A 23 -22.56 -15.83 -0.44
N LYS A 24 -22.17 -14.78 -1.21
CA LYS A 24 -23.02 -14.22 -2.28
C LYS A 24 -23.35 -15.21 -3.38
N PHE A 25 -22.49 -16.19 -3.64
CA PHE A 25 -22.77 -17.30 -4.57
C PHE A 25 -23.61 -18.43 -3.94
N GLY A 26 -23.97 -18.29 -2.66
CA GLY A 26 -24.80 -19.28 -1.96
C GLY A 26 -24.07 -20.58 -1.62
N VAL A 27 -22.73 -20.59 -1.59
CA VAL A 27 -21.96 -21.76 -1.18
C VAL A 27 -21.72 -21.74 0.33
N ASN A 28 -21.64 -22.92 0.95
CA ASN A 28 -21.37 -23.05 2.38
C ASN A 28 -19.92 -22.71 2.69
N VAL A 29 -19.67 -21.63 3.46
CA VAL A 29 -18.34 -21.09 3.74
C VAL A 29 -18.08 -21.00 5.23
N VAL A 30 -16.88 -21.39 5.64
CA VAL A 30 -16.32 -21.14 6.98
C VAL A 30 -15.09 -20.26 6.86
N LEU A 31 -15.00 -19.25 7.72
CA LEU A 31 -13.88 -18.31 7.83
C LEU A 31 -13.21 -18.47 9.21
N PHE A 32 -11.92 -18.71 9.19
CA PHE A 32 -11.10 -18.84 10.39
C PHE A 32 -10.26 -17.60 10.61
N GLU A 33 -10.27 -17.07 11.82
CA GLU A 33 -9.41 -15.96 12.22
C GLU A 33 -8.84 -16.19 13.62
N LYS A 34 -7.52 -16.12 13.76
CA LYS A 34 -6.87 -16.39 15.05
C LYS A 34 -6.75 -15.18 15.96
N HIS A 35 -6.93 -13.96 15.44
CA HIS A 35 -6.75 -12.72 16.20
C HIS A 35 -7.96 -11.80 16.12
N ARG A 36 -8.10 -11.03 15.02
CA ARG A 36 -9.14 -10.02 14.84
C ARG A 36 -9.60 -9.97 13.39
N ILE A 37 -10.91 -10.03 13.19
CA ILE A 37 -11.54 -9.87 11.88
C ILE A 37 -11.26 -8.47 11.33
N GLY A 38 -10.82 -8.36 10.08
CA GLY A 38 -10.35 -7.12 9.44
C GLY A 38 -8.86 -7.10 9.13
N GLY A 39 -8.08 -7.91 9.88
CA GLY A 39 -6.65 -8.10 9.68
C GLY A 39 -5.84 -6.81 9.81
N ASP A 40 -4.64 -6.81 9.23
CA ASP A 40 -3.68 -5.70 9.35
C ASP A 40 -4.21 -4.39 8.78
N CYS A 41 -4.91 -4.44 7.64
CA CYS A 41 -5.44 -3.23 7.01
C CYS A 41 -6.30 -2.40 7.96
N LEU A 42 -7.18 -3.05 8.71
CA LEU A 42 -8.09 -2.39 9.66
C LEU A 42 -7.38 -1.93 10.93
N TYR A 43 -6.50 -2.76 11.51
CA TYR A 43 -6.01 -2.52 12.88
C TYR A 43 -4.62 -1.92 12.97
N THR A 44 -3.75 -2.20 12.00
CA THR A 44 -2.32 -1.86 12.09
C THR A 44 -1.75 -1.26 10.80
N GLY A 45 -2.51 -1.29 9.71
CA GLY A 45 -2.07 -0.85 8.38
C GLY A 45 -2.79 0.39 7.88
N CYS A 46 -3.61 0.21 6.85
CA CYS A 46 -4.18 1.31 6.05
C CYS A 46 -5.05 2.26 6.87
N VAL A 47 -6.00 1.73 7.65
CA VAL A 47 -6.96 2.56 8.38
C VAL A 47 -6.26 3.43 9.44
N PRO A 48 -5.49 2.88 10.38
CA PRO A 48 -4.83 3.70 11.38
C PRO A 48 -3.78 4.64 10.79
N SER A 49 -3.03 4.22 9.76
CA SER A 49 -2.01 5.08 9.15
C SER A 49 -2.64 6.26 8.40
N LYS A 50 -3.72 6.06 7.65
CA LYS A 50 -4.38 7.15 6.91
C LYS A 50 -5.12 8.10 7.86
N SER A 51 -5.71 7.59 8.94
CA SER A 51 -6.27 8.43 10.00
C SER A 51 -5.18 9.29 10.68
N LEU A 52 -4.01 8.71 10.98
CA LEU A 52 -2.86 9.44 11.53
C LEU A 52 -2.34 10.50 10.54
N ILE A 53 -2.10 10.11 9.27
CA ILE A 53 -1.57 10.99 8.23
C ILE A 53 -2.52 12.18 8.00
N THR A 54 -3.83 11.96 7.93
CA THR A 54 -4.81 13.02 7.77
C THR A 54 -4.75 14.00 8.93
N ALA A 55 -4.82 13.51 10.17
CA ALA A 55 -4.71 14.36 11.35
C ALA A 55 -3.39 15.15 11.40
N ALA A 56 -2.27 14.48 11.06
CA ALA A 56 -0.95 15.11 11.04
C ALA A 56 -0.85 16.21 9.98
N ARG A 57 -1.36 15.96 8.76
CA ARG A 57 -1.39 16.96 7.68
C ARG A 57 -2.23 18.19 8.05
N ASP A 58 -3.42 17.98 8.62
CA ASP A 58 -4.32 19.06 9.00
C ASP A 58 -3.70 19.94 10.11
N ILE A 59 -3.10 19.31 11.14
CA ILE A 59 -2.38 20.01 12.20
C ILE A 59 -1.18 20.76 11.63
N TYR A 60 -0.39 20.15 10.77
CA TYR A 60 0.76 20.77 10.12
C TYR A 60 0.35 21.94 9.23
N LYS A 61 -0.72 21.78 8.42
CA LYS A 61 -1.30 22.87 7.61
C LYS A 61 -1.75 24.05 8.49
N SER A 62 -2.37 23.77 9.64
CA SER A 62 -2.82 24.81 10.57
C SER A 62 -1.69 25.63 11.18
N GLN A 63 -0.50 25.06 11.32
CA GLN A 63 0.72 25.77 11.78
C GLN A 63 1.35 26.64 10.69
N ASN A 64 1.03 26.39 9.41
CA ASN A 64 1.66 27.00 8.25
C ASN A 64 0.69 27.92 7.47
N LEU A 65 -0.10 28.71 8.18
CA LEU A 65 -1.09 29.64 7.60
C LEU A 65 -0.56 31.06 7.35
N GLN A 66 0.74 31.31 7.55
CA GLN A 66 1.35 32.63 7.42
C GLN A 66 1.16 33.21 6.02
N LYS A 67 1.12 32.38 4.98
CA LYS A 67 0.86 32.80 3.60
C LYS A 67 -0.52 33.47 3.42
N TYR A 68 -1.44 33.25 4.36
CA TYR A 68 -2.78 33.88 4.40
C TYR A 68 -2.85 34.98 5.48
N GLY A 69 -1.73 35.38 6.09
CA GLY A 69 -1.70 36.40 7.16
C GLY A 69 -2.12 35.88 8.54
N VAL A 70 -2.32 34.57 8.71
CA VAL A 70 -2.75 33.97 9.98
C VAL A 70 -1.54 33.56 10.80
N LYS A 71 -1.47 34.01 12.07
CA LYS A 71 -0.53 33.52 13.07
C LYS A 71 -1.28 32.57 14.00
N ALA A 72 -1.02 31.26 13.88
CA ALA A 72 -1.62 30.23 14.72
C ALA A 72 -0.61 29.70 15.72
N THR A 73 -1.07 29.47 16.97
CA THR A 73 -0.32 28.69 17.97
C THR A 73 -1.11 27.40 18.19
N VAL A 74 -0.49 26.27 17.86
CA VAL A 74 -1.12 24.96 17.98
C VAL A 74 -0.58 24.24 19.20
N LYS A 75 -1.48 23.78 20.07
CA LYS A 75 -1.17 22.90 21.19
C LYS A 75 -1.76 21.52 20.87
N LEU A 76 -0.90 20.55 20.67
CA LEU A 76 -1.32 19.18 20.35
C LEU A 76 -1.75 18.42 21.61
N ASP A 77 -2.93 17.78 21.54
CA ASP A 77 -3.31 16.69 22.40
C ASP A 77 -3.18 15.36 21.61
N PHE A 78 -2.11 14.63 21.87
CA PHE A 78 -1.87 13.36 21.17
C PHE A 78 -2.94 12.29 21.50
N GLN A 79 -3.57 12.37 22.68
CA GLN A 79 -4.67 11.46 23.02
C GLN A 79 -5.89 11.67 22.12
N ALA A 80 -6.18 12.91 21.71
CA ALA A 80 -7.24 13.21 20.76
C ALA A 80 -6.95 12.60 19.38
N VAL A 81 -5.71 12.65 18.91
CA VAL A 81 -5.29 11.99 17.65
C VAL A 81 -5.48 10.47 17.74
N ARG A 82 -5.08 9.87 18.87
CA ARG A 82 -5.30 8.43 19.09
C ARG A 82 -6.79 8.07 19.09
N ASN A 83 -7.61 8.87 19.76
CA ASN A 83 -9.06 8.66 19.80
C ASN A 83 -9.67 8.72 18.38
N HIS A 84 -9.21 9.64 17.54
CA HIS A 84 -9.62 9.72 16.14
C HIS A 84 -9.27 8.42 15.37
N ILE A 85 -8.04 7.91 15.53
CA ILE A 85 -7.62 6.65 14.91
C ILE A 85 -8.50 5.49 15.38
N HIS A 86 -8.70 5.36 16.68
CA HIS A 86 -9.52 4.28 17.26
C HIS A 86 -11.00 4.39 16.83
N SER A 87 -11.54 5.60 16.72
CA SER A 87 -12.90 5.82 16.22
C SER A 87 -13.06 5.34 14.78
N SER A 88 -12.08 5.62 13.90
CA SER A 88 -12.09 5.14 12.51
C SER A 88 -12.06 3.62 12.43
N ILE A 89 -11.20 2.97 13.21
CA ILE A 89 -11.12 1.50 13.29
C ILE A 89 -12.44 0.93 13.80
N HIS A 90 -12.98 1.50 14.88
CA HIS A 90 -14.24 1.03 15.48
C HIS A 90 -15.40 1.13 14.51
N HIS A 91 -15.53 2.26 13.81
CA HIS A 91 -16.59 2.48 12.83
C HIS A 91 -16.59 1.41 11.74
N ILE A 92 -15.43 1.17 11.11
CA ILE A 92 -15.31 0.16 10.04
C ILE A 92 -15.57 -1.24 10.59
N ARG A 93 -15.02 -1.56 11.78
CA ARG A 93 -15.23 -2.88 12.40
C ARG A 93 -16.73 -3.15 12.61
N GLU A 94 -17.47 -2.22 13.19
CA GLU A 94 -18.89 -2.45 13.51
C GLU A 94 -19.78 -2.55 12.26
N HIS A 95 -19.47 -1.78 11.22
CA HIS A 95 -20.30 -1.73 10.02
C HIS A 95 -19.95 -2.75 8.95
N ASP A 96 -18.64 -3.15 8.88
CA ASP A 96 -18.17 -4.01 7.80
C ASP A 96 -17.55 -5.32 8.31
N ASP A 97 -16.67 -5.26 9.31
CA ASP A 97 -15.75 -6.35 9.64
C ASP A 97 -16.02 -6.97 11.02
N SER A 98 -17.27 -6.99 11.48
CA SER A 98 -17.64 -7.70 12.70
C SER A 98 -18.13 -9.13 12.43
N ARG A 99 -17.97 -10.00 13.42
CA ARG A 99 -18.52 -11.36 13.38
C ARG A 99 -20.01 -11.35 13.02
N LYS A 100 -20.79 -10.47 13.65
CA LYS A 100 -22.22 -10.33 13.41
C LYS A 100 -22.55 -10.06 11.94
N VAL A 101 -21.87 -9.08 11.32
CA VAL A 101 -22.06 -8.72 9.90
C VAL A 101 -21.75 -9.89 8.98
N LEU A 102 -20.70 -10.65 9.29
CA LEU A 102 -20.30 -11.81 8.50
C LEU A 102 -21.27 -12.99 8.64
N GLU A 103 -21.75 -13.26 9.85
CA GLU A 103 -22.74 -14.31 10.12
C GLU A 103 -24.10 -13.97 9.48
N GLU A 104 -24.52 -12.71 9.53
CA GLU A 104 -25.72 -12.21 8.82
C GLU A 104 -25.56 -12.35 7.29
N ALA A 105 -24.36 -12.29 6.77
CA ALA A 105 -24.05 -12.56 5.34
C ALA A 105 -23.97 -14.06 5.00
N GLY A 106 -24.20 -14.97 5.95
CA GLY A 106 -24.19 -16.42 5.75
C GLY A 106 -22.78 -17.04 5.84
N ILE A 107 -21.82 -16.38 6.50
CA ILE A 107 -20.47 -16.92 6.71
C ILE A 107 -20.38 -17.47 8.13
N GLU A 108 -20.04 -18.75 8.29
CA GLU A 108 -19.67 -19.27 9.62
C GLU A 108 -18.30 -18.74 9.99
N VAL A 109 -18.19 -18.07 11.17
CA VAL A 109 -16.94 -17.49 11.66
C VAL A 109 -16.43 -18.28 12.85
N VAL A 110 -15.17 -18.73 12.75
CA VAL A 110 -14.46 -19.45 13.80
C VAL A 110 -13.24 -18.63 14.23
N GLU A 111 -13.33 -18.02 15.41
CA GLU A 111 -12.25 -17.17 15.96
C GLU A 111 -11.19 -18.03 16.68
N GLU A 112 -10.56 -18.91 15.92
CA GLU A 112 -9.49 -19.80 16.37
C GLU A 112 -8.43 -19.96 15.30
N SER A 113 -7.21 -20.35 15.73
CA SER A 113 -6.20 -20.84 14.80
C SER A 113 -6.58 -22.21 14.28
N VAL A 114 -6.20 -22.51 13.05
CA VAL A 114 -6.42 -23.82 12.42
C VAL A 114 -5.16 -24.35 11.78
N THR A 115 -5.07 -25.67 11.72
CA THR A 115 -3.94 -26.40 11.14
C THR A 115 -4.47 -27.49 10.21
N PHE A 116 -3.86 -27.67 9.05
CA PHE A 116 -4.15 -28.79 8.17
C PHE A 116 -3.76 -30.11 8.86
N THR A 117 -4.67 -31.06 8.87
CA THR A 117 -4.40 -32.46 9.28
C THR A 117 -4.18 -33.35 8.06
N ASN A 118 -4.74 -32.96 6.92
CA ASN A 118 -4.53 -33.55 5.58
C ASN A 118 -4.98 -32.56 4.49
N LYS A 119 -4.99 -32.99 3.22
CA LYS A 119 -5.32 -32.15 2.05
C LYS A 119 -6.74 -31.57 2.03
N SER A 120 -7.65 -32.04 2.88
CA SER A 120 -9.07 -31.67 2.85
C SER A 120 -9.67 -31.43 4.23
N THR A 121 -8.85 -31.45 5.29
CA THR A 121 -9.30 -31.28 6.67
C THR A 121 -8.44 -30.30 7.43
N LEU A 122 -9.10 -29.37 8.12
CA LEU A 122 -8.53 -28.46 9.08
C LEU A 122 -8.96 -28.87 10.50
N ARG A 123 -8.10 -28.69 11.48
CA ARG A 123 -8.41 -28.83 12.90
C ARG A 123 -8.20 -27.50 13.60
N SER A 124 -9.21 -27.03 14.33
CA SER A 124 -9.10 -25.82 15.15
C SER A 124 -8.30 -26.07 16.45
N ALA A 125 -7.90 -24.99 17.11
CA ALA A 125 -7.20 -25.07 18.39
C ALA A 125 -8.00 -25.80 19.47
N SER A 126 -9.34 -25.73 19.44
CA SER A 126 -10.25 -26.50 20.33
C SER A 126 -10.36 -27.96 19.96
N GLY A 127 -9.75 -28.41 18.85
CA GLY A 127 -9.75 -29.80 18.39
C GLY A 127 -10.89 -30.16 17.45
N GLU A 128 -11.78 -29.23 17.09
CA GLU A 128 -12.86 -29.48 16.14
C GLU A 128 -12.32 -29.63 14.71
N GLU A 129 -12.88 -30.58 13.93
CA GLU A 129 -12.46 -30.87 12.57
C GLU A 129 -13.46 -30.35 11.54
N TYR A 130 -12.93 -29.72 10.48
CA TYR A 130 -13.65 -29.08 9.38
C TYR A 130 -13.15 -29.63 8.06
N THR A 131 -14.04 -30.24 7.29
CA THR A 131 -13.72 -30.71 5.94
C THR A 131 -14.23 -29.72 4.90
N PHE A 132 -13.52 -29.59 3.80
CA PHE A 132 -13.82 -28.64 2.75
C PHE A 132 -13.60 -29.23 1.35
N LYS A 133 -14.29 -28.65 0.37
CA LYS A 133 -14.05 -28.96 -1.06
C LYS A 133 -12.91 -28.10 -1.62
N LYS A 134 -12.80 -26.82 -1.20
CA LYS A 134 -11.73 -25.90 -1.54
C LYS A 134 -11.30 -25.12 -0.31
N CYS A 135 -10.01 -24.76 -0.27
CA CYS A 135 -9.46 -23.91 0.79
C CYS A 135 -8.74 -22.70 0.20
N ILE A 136 -8.89 -21.54 0.84
CA ILE A 136 -8.17 -20.31 0.51
C ILE A 136 -7.36 -19.89 1.75
N ILE A 137 -6.04 -19.94 1.62
CA ILE A 137 -5.10 -19.47 2.64
C ILE A 137 -4.85 -17.98 2.41
N ALA A 138 -5.20 -17.16 3.39
CA ALA A 138 -5.06 -15.70 3.41
C ALA A 138 -4.46 -15.22 4.74
N SER A 139 -3.45 -15.95 5.25
CA SER A 139 -2.84 -15.77 6.57
C SER A 139 -1.98 -14.51 6.71
N GLY A 140 -1.77 -13.76 5.62
CA GLY A 140 -1.09 -12.46 5.65
C GLY A 140 0.41 -12.55 5.89
N SER A 141 0.96 -11.47 6.47
CA SER A 141 2.38 -11.31 6.81
C SER A 141 2.54 -10.67 8.17
N SER A 142 3.76 -10.69 8.73
CA SER A 142 4.10 -10.02 9.99
C SER A 142 5.33 -9.14 9.83
N PRO A 143 5.47 -8.02 10.58
CA PRO A 143 6.66 -7.20 10.55
C PRO A 143 7.91 -7.99 10.91
N ASN A 144 9.01 -7.73 10.21
CA ASN A 144 10.29 -8.32 10.55
C ASN A 144 10.80 -7.83 11.90
N LYS A 145 11.36 -8.74 12.68
CA LYS A 145 11.95 -8.41 13.98
C LYS A 145 13.26 -7.68 13.77
N LEU A 146 13.44 -6.57 14.47
CA LEU A 146 14.70 -5.84 14.55
C LEU A 146 15.50 -6.39 15.72
N ASN A 147 16.63 -7.00 15.43
CA ASN A 147 17.56 -7.50 16.45
C ASN A 147 18.84 -6.68 16.37
N ILE A 148 19.11 -5.87 17.38
CA ILE A 148 20.32 -5.07 17.57
C ILE A 148 20.79 -5.31 18.99
N ASP A 149 22.06 -5.64 19.14
CA ASP A 149 22.65 -5.93 20.46
C ASP A 149 22.51 -4.72 21.39
N GLY A 150 22.02 -4.96 22.59
CA GLY A 150 21.74 -3.91 23.58
C GLY A 150 20.40 -3.17 23.42
N LEU A 151 19.66 -3.32 22.30
CA LEU A 151 18.37 -2.70 22.12
C LEU A 151 17.23 -3.57 22.66
N LYS A 152 16.65 -3.16 23.80
CA LYS A 152 15.56 -3.89 24.45
C LYS A 152 14.25 -3.76 23.66
N GLN A 153 13.41 -4.81 23.74
CA GLN A 153 12.11 -4.87 23.03
C GLN A 153 11.14 -3.76 23.44
N GLU A 154 11.21 -3.25 24.65
CA GLU A 154 10.36 -2.15 25.13
C GLU A 154 10.60 -0.84 24.39
N HIS A 155 11.78 -0.65 23.78
CA HIS A 155 12.10 0.50 22.95
C HIS A 155 11.73 0.32 21.48
N ILE A 156 11.46 -0.90 21.05
CA ILE A 156 11.14 -1.23 19.68
C ILE A 156 9.62 -1.19 19.47
N VAL A 157 9.19 -0.44 18.47
CA VAL A 157 7.84 -0.51 17.93
C VAL A 157 7.90 -0.96 16.46
N THR A 158 6.84 -1.60 16.00
CA THR A 158 6.65 -2.01 14.61
C THR A 158 5.42 -1.32 14.03
N SER A 159 5.11 -1.55 12.76
CA SER A 159 3.83 -1.12 12.17
C SER A 159 2.62 -1.66 12.95
N ASP A 160 2.77 -2.78 13.65
CA ASP A 160 1.67 -3.40 14.41
C ASP A 160 1.51 -2.81 15.80
N THR A 161 2.60 -2.34 16.43
CA THR A 161 2.62 -1.93 17.85
C THR A 161 2.72 -0.42 18.06
N ILE A 162 3.04 0.37 17.04
CA ILE A 162 3.17 1.84 17.14
C ILE A 162 1.86 2.51 17.61
N TRP A 163 0.72 1.89 17.32
CA TRP A 163 -0.62 2.37 17.70
C TRP A 163 -0.90 2.28 19.19
N SER A 164 -0.09 1.54 19.95
CA SER A 164 -0.18 1.43 21.41
C SER A 164 0.53 2.56 22.17
N LEU A 165 1.26 3.44 21.48
CA LEU A 165 1.95 4.56 22.10
C LEU A 165 0.97 5.49 22.82
N ASN A 166 1.15 5.68 24.12
CA ASN A 166 0.30 6.56 24.94
C ASN A 166 0.73 8.04 24.91
N LYS A 167 1.94 8.30 24.48
CA LYS A 167 2.51 9.64 24.36
C LYS A 167 3.22 9.78 23.03
N LEU A 168 3.19 10.98 22.47
CA LEU A 168 4.00 11.31 21.31
C LEU A 168 5.47 11.19 21.70
N PRO A 169 6.30 10.36 21.03
CA PRO A 169 7.73 10.28 21.32
C PRO A 169 8.39 11.61 20.99
N LYS A 170 9.27 12.09 21.86
CA LYS A 170 10.04 13.30 21.60
C LYS A 170 11.00 13.08 20.44
N HIS A 171 11.63 11.89 20.39
CA HIS A 171 12.49 11.47 19.30
C HIS A 171 12.17 10.03 18.89
N LEU A 172 11.69 9.86 17.67
CA LEU A 172 11.45 8.58 17.01
C LEU A 172 12.56 8.31 15.99
N VAL A 173 13.34 7.25 16.21
CA VAL A 173 14.30 6.75 15.23
C VAL A 173 13.63 5.63 14.41
N ILE A 174 13.74 5.68 13.10
CA ILE A 174 13.11 4.72 12.18
C ILE A 174 14.20 3.96 11.45
N VAL A 175 14.16 2.65 11.50
CA VAL A 175 15.07 1.78 10.76
C VAL A 175 14.34 1.24 9.53
N GLY A 176 14.74 1.71 8.35
CA GLY A 176 14.18 1.37 7.04
C GLY A 176 13.50 2.55 6.34
N GLY A 177 14.00 2.91 5.16
CA GLY A 177 13.50 3.96 4.26
C GLY A 177 12.45 3.45 3.25
N GLY A 178 11.64 2.47 3.65
CA GLY A 178 10.52 1.97 2.87
C GLY A 178 9.21 2.75 3.14
N PRO A 179 8.11 2.46 2.40
CA PRO A 179 6.85 3.21 2.49
C PRO A 179 6.33 3.39 3.92
N ILE A 180 6.28 2.32 4.71
CA ILE A 180 5.76 2.34 6.08
C ILE A 180 6.56 3.30 6.96
N GLY A 181 7.90 3.21 6.90
CA GLY A 181 8.78 4.06 7.69
C GLY A 181 8.67 5.53 7.32
N LEU A 182 8.55 5.83 6.02
CA LEU A 182 8.48 7.20 5.51
C LEU A 182 7.13 7.86 5.78
N GLU A 183 6.02 7.14 5.57
CA GLU A 183 4.67 7.66 5.86
C GLU A 183 4.48 7.95 7.36
N LEU A 184 4.82 6.99 8.21
CA LEU A 184 4.71 7.16 9.65
C LEU A 184 5.69 8.21 10.17
N GLY A 185 6.94 8.19 9.68
CA GLY A 185 7.96 9.15 10.07
C GLY A 185 7.55 10.58 9.77
N GLN A 186 7.03 10.82 8.57
CA GLN A 186 6.55 12.15 8.21
C GLN A 186 5.35 12.58 9.07
N ALA A 187 4.39 11.68 9.29
CA ALA A 187 3.23 11.99 10.14
C ALA A 187 3.64 12.32 11.58
N PHE A 188 4.54 11.54 12.19
CA PHE A 188 5.05 11.84 13.53
C PHE A 188 5.83 13.18 13.58
N ALA A 189 6.61 13.50 12.56
CA ALA A 189 7.31 14.79 12.46
C ALA A 189 6.32 15.95 12.37
N MET A 190 5.29 15.84 11.53
CA MET A 190 4.21 16.84 11.41
C MET A 190 3.44 17.07 12.74
N LEU A 191 3.37 16.04 13.59
CA LEU A 191 2.79 16.12 14.93
C LEU A 191 3.76 16.72 15.98
N GLY A 192 5.02 16.97 15.64
CA GLY A 192 6.02 17.61 16.50
C GLY A 192 7.05 16.68 17.13
N SER A 193 7.11 15.39 16.74
CA SER A 193 8.23 14.53 17.09
C SER A 193 9.49 14.93 16.31
N ARG A 194 10.65 14.90 16.94
CA ARG A 194 11.91 14.77 16.20
C ARG A 194 11.94 13.39 15.55
N VAL A 195 12.20 13.29 14.25
CA VAL A 195 12.24 12.02 13.53
C VAL A 195 13.56 11.87 12.80
N THR A 196 14.21 10.72 12.95
CA THR A 196 15.41 10.35 12.18
C THR A 196 15.17 9.01 11.49
N VAL A 197 15.22 9.00 10.16
CA VAL A 197 15.10 7.80 9.34
C VAL A 197 16.48 7.30 8.94
N LEU A 198 16.73 6.03 9.19
CA LEU A 198 17.96 5.34 8.80
C LEU A 198 17.65 4.43 7.61
N GLU A 199 18.29 4.69 6.49
CA GLU A 199 18.24 3.83 5.32
C GLU A 199 19.63 3.28 5.02
N ARG A 200 19.75 1.96 4.86
CA ARG A 200 21.00 1.29 4.59
C ARG A 200 21.54 1.54 3.19
N SER A 201 20.64 1.81 2.25
CA SER A 201 20.98 2.10 0.85
C SER A 201 21.38 3.57 0.68
N ASP A 202 21.93 3.89 -0.49
CA ASP A 202 22.32 5.23 -0.91
C ASP A 202 21.12 6.11 -1.35
N LYS A 203 19.90 5.53 -1.43
CA LYS A 203 18.67 6.26 -1.75
C LYS A 203 17.45 5.66 -1.03
N LEU A 204 16.44 6.50 -0.79
CA LEU A 204 15.12 6.04 -0.35
C LEU A 204 14.41 5.29 -1.47
N LEU A 205 13.50 4.37 -1.09
CA LEU A 205 12.62 3.69 -2.06
C LEU A 205 13.40 3.06 -3.23
N GLY A 206 14.50 2.36 -2.94
CA GLY A 206 15.51 1.89 -3.91
C GLY A 206 15.00 1.17 -5.16
N ARG A 207 13.75 0.66 -5.14
CA ARG A 207 13.11 -0.03 -6.27
C ARG A 207 12.39 0.91 -7.24
N PHE A 208 12.29 2.21 -6.93
CA PHE A 208 11.54 3.18 -7.71
C PHE A 208 12.48 4.11 -8.46
N ASP A 209 11.95 4.81 -9.47
CA ASP A 209 12.73 5.76 -10.24
C ASP A 209 13.29 6.88 -9.36
N GLN A 210 14.40 7.45 -9.77
CA GLN A 210 15.14 8.47 -9.01
C GLN A 210 14.25 9.67 -8.64
N GLU A 211 13.41 10.09 -9.56
CA GLU A 211 12.43 11.18 -9.37
C GLU A 211 11.51 10.97 -8.17
N VAL A 212 11.05 9.74 -7.95
CA VAL A 212 10.20 9.38 -6.80
C VAL A 212 10.98 9.52 -5.49
N SER A 213 12.21 8.99 -5.46
CA SER A 213 13.08 9.11 -4.29
C SER A 213 13.38 10.56 -3.92
N GLU A 214 13.69 11.39 -4.91
CA GLU A 214 13.99 12.82 -4.72
C GLU A 214 12.79 13.61 -4.22
N ALA A 215 11.61 13.38 -4.80
CA ALA A 215 10.38 14.06 -4.38
C ALA A 215 9.98 13.73 -2.94
N VAL A 216 10.06 12.44 -2.58
CA VAL A 216 9.79 12.00 -1.19
C VAL A 216 10.85 12.56 -0.24
N MET A 217 12.14 12.53 -0.60
CA MET A 217 13.22 13.11 0.20
C MET A 217 13.01 14.60 0.46
N LYS A 218 12.60 15.38 -0.57
CA LYS A 218 12.28 16.80 -0.45
C LYS A 218 11.16 17.00 0.57
N GLY A 219 10.04 16.29 0.41
CA GLY A 219 8.88 16.43 1.30
C GLY A 219 9.16 16.03 2.75
N LEU A 220 9.98 15.01 2.97
CA LEU A 220 10.42 14.59 4.30
C LEU A 220 11.25 15.71 4.97
N LYS A 221 12.22 16.28 4.26
CA LYS A 221 13.04 17.40 4.76
C LYS A 221 12.20 18.63 5.09
N GLU A 222 11.25 18.99 4.24
CA GLU A 222 10.32 20.10 4.46
C GLU A 222 9.44 19.89 5.70
N SER A 223 9.12 18.64 6.00
CA SER A 223 8.38 18.26 7.22
C SER A 223 9.29 18.10 8.46
N GLY A 224 10.58 18.41 8.38
CA GLY A 224 11.53 18.33 9.48
C GLY A 224 12.07 16.93 9.80
N VAL A 225 11.90 15.98 8.91
CA VAL A 225 12.47 14.63 9.06
C VAL A 225 13.95 14.63 8.69
N ASN A 226 14.79 14.15 9.61
CA ASN A 226 16.21 13.90 9.35
C ASN A 226 16.36 12.52 8.67
N VAL A 227 16.91 12.49 7.46
CA VAL A 227 17.13 11.24 6.72
C VAL A 227 18.61 10.97 6.58
N LEU A 228 19.05 9.82 7.06
CA LEU A 228 20.42 9.33 6.96
C LEU A 228 20.46 8.14 6.01
N LEU A 229 21.16 8.31 4.89
CA LEU A 229 21.42 7.25 3.92
C LEU A 229 22.74 6.55 4.24
N ASN A 230 22.94 5.33 3.74
CA ASN A 230 24.07 4.48 4.10
C ASN A 230 24.25 4.38 5.61
N ALA A 231 23.11 4.24 6.35
CA ALA A 231 23.08 4.41 7.80
C ALA A 231 22.68 3.11 8.52
N SER A 232 23.34 2.87 9.67
CA SER A 232 23.06 1.74 10.57
C SER A 232 23.30 2.14 12.02
N ILE A 233 22.63 1.45 12.95
CA ILE A 233 22.91 1.53 14.38
C ILE A 233 24.09 0.57 14.65
N GLU A 234 25.20 1.11 15.18
CA GLU A 234 26.39 0.30 15.51
C GLU A 234 26.47 -0.08 16.98
N GLU A 235 26.02 0.81 17.87
CA GLU A 235 26.07 0.57 19.31
C GLU A 235 24.82 1.14 19.99
N VAL A 236 24.36 0.43 21.01
CA VAL A 236 23.25 0.87 21.86
C VAL A 236 23.74 0.95 23.30
N ARG A 237 23.47 2.08 23.94
CA ARG A 237 23.72 2.29 25.36
C ARG A 237 22.44 2.76 26.04
N GLU A 238 22.08 2.10 27.10
CA GLU A 238 20.92 2.47 27.91
C GLU A 238 21.38 2.70 29.34
N GLU A 239 21.36 3.98 29.71
CA GLU A 239 21.61 4.42 31.09
C GLU A 239 20.31 4.98 31.66
N THR A 240 20.17 6.32 31.67
CA THR A 240 18.92 7.04 31.98
C THR A 240 18.08 7.28 30.73
N GLU A 241 18.71 7.22 29.55
CA GLU A 241 18.15 7.44 28.24
C GLU A 241 18.68 6.42 27.25
N LEU A 242 17.89 6.09 26.23
CA LEU A 242 18.32 5.26 25.12
C LEU A 242 19.22 6.07 24.19
N LYS A 243 20.50 5.70 24.14
CA LYS A 243 21.52 6.31 23.27
C LYS A 243 21.88 5.35 22.15
N LEU A 244 21.78 5.82 20.91
CA LEU A 244 22.08 5.06 19.70
C LEU A 244 23.30 5.68 19.00
N SER A 245 24.38 4.94 18.87
CA SER A 245 25.51 5.31 18.00
C SER A 245 25.14 4.94 16.57
N ILE A 246 24.94 5.95 15.73
CA ILE A 246 24.49 5.78 14.34
C ILE A 246 25.62 6.17 13.42
N LYS A 247 26.03 5.22 12.56
CA LYS A 247 26.96 5.47 11.48
C LYS A 247 26.20 5.78 10.20
N ALA A 248 26.57 6.85 9.51
CA ALA A 248 26.05 7.25 8.21
C ALA A 248 27.23 7.65 7.30
N GLY A 249 27.56 6.80 6.34
CA GLY A 249 28.80 6.91 5.58
C GLY A 249 30.03 6.80 6.49
N ASP A 250 30.89 7.82 6.49
CA ASP A 250 32.10 7.86 7.32
C ASP A 250 31.91 8.54 8.69
N LYS A 251 30.70 9.02 8.98
CA LYS A 251 30.40 9.72 10.23
C LYS A 251 29.63 8.84 11.20
N THR A 252 30.03 8.88 12.46
CA THR A 252 29.30 8.25 13.56
C THR A 252 28.89 9.31 14.56
N GLU A 253 27.59 9.36 14.86
CA GLU A 253 27.01 10.34 15.78
C GLU A 253 26.11 9.66 16.81
N MET A 254 26.00 10.26 18.01
CA MET A 254 25.16 9.78 19.09
C MET A 254 23.77 10.41 19.04
N TYR A 255 22.73 9.60 19.05
CA TYR A 255 21.33 10.02 19.10
C TYR A 255 20.65 9.51 20.36
N VAL A 256 19.95 10.41 21.07
CA VAL A 256 19.05 10.02 22.16
C VAL A 256 17.69 9.78 21.55
N ALA A 257 17.09 8.63 21.79
CA ALA A 257 15.78 8.24 21.25
C ALA A 257 14.82 7.81 22.35
N ASP A 258 13.53 8.02 22.17
CA ASP A 258 12.49 7.45 23.04
C ASP A 258 12.02 6.07 22.52
N LYS A 259 11.91 5.94 21.19
CA LYS A 259 11.47 4.73 20.52
C LYS A 259 12.22 4.52 19.19
N VAL A 260 12.34 3.24 18.81
CA VAL A 260 12.87 2.81 17.52
C VAL A 260 11.76 2.09 16.75
N LEU A 261 11.34 2.63 15.59
CA LEU A 261 10.39 1.96 14.70
C LEU A 261 11.15 1.03 13.75
N ALA A 262 10.86 -0.25 13.84
CA ALA A 262 11.34 -1.26 12.90
C ALA A 262 10.44 -1.28 11.65
N ALA A 263 10.93 -0.71 10.53
CA ALA A 263 10.26 -0.67 9.23
C ALA A 263 11.06 -1.42 8.15
N ILE A 264 11.66 -2.55 8.53
CA ILE A 264 12.63 -3.34 7.74
C ILE A 264 11.99 -4.47 6.92
N GLY A 265 10.72 -4.33 6.56
CA GLY A 265 9.99 -5.29 5.75
C GLY A 265 9.09 -6.22 6.56
N ARG A 266 8.51 -7.19 5.85
CA ARG A 266 7.53 -8.15 6.38
C ARG A 266 7.87 -9.56 5.91
N THR A 267 7.48 -10.55 6.70
CA THR A 267 7.64 -11.98 6.37
C THR A 267 6.26 -12.62 6.24
N PRO A 268 6.02 -13.45 5.20
CA PRO A 268 4.79 -14.20 5.04
C PRO A 268 4.48 -15.12 6.23
N ASN A 269 3.22 -15.20 6.63
CA ASN A 269 2.78 -16.08 7.72
C ASN A 269 2.51 -17.50 7.18
N THR A 270 3.50 -18.37 7.22
CA THR A 270 3.42 -19.75 6.76
C THR A 270 3.48 -20.78 7.89
N SER A 271 4.04 -20.41 9.03
CA SER A 271 4.22 -21.32 10.18
C SER A 271 2.91 -21.57 10.94
N GLY A 272 2.81 -22.76 11.56
CA GLY A 272 1.66 -23.17 12.37
C GLY A 272 0.41 -23.56 11.58
N LEU A 273 0.47 -23.57 10.26
CA LEU A 273 -0.65 -23.94 9.39
C LEU A 273 -0.69 -25.44 9.05
N GLY A 274 0.40 -26.17 9.28
CA GLY A 274 0.49 -27.59 8.88
C GLY A 274 0.50 -27.78 7.38
N LEU A 275 1.21 -26.94 6.64
CA LEU A 275 1.24 -26.94 5.18
C LEU A 275 1.78 -28.23 4.59
N GLU A 276 2.74 -28.84 5.28
CA GLU A 276 3.34 -30.14 4.92
C GLU A 276 2.31 -31.27 4.91
N GLN A 277 1.37 -31.27 5.87
CA GLN A 277 0.29 -32.26 5.98
C GLN A 277 -0.70 -32.17 4.79
N ALA A 278 -0.73 -31.02 4.14
CA ALA A 278 -1.54 -30.78 2.95
C ALA A 278 -0.75 -30.90 1.62
N ASP A 279 0.53 -31.29 1.65
CA ASP A 279 1.47 -31.31 0.52
C ASP A 279 1.59 -29.94 -0.17
N ILE A 280 1.62 -28.88 0.61
CA ILE A 280 1.78 -27.49 0.14
C ILE A 280 3.23 -27.06 0.26
N VAL A 281 3.84 -26.72 -0.85
CA VAL A 281 5.22 -26.22 -0.91
C VAL A 281 5.25 -24.75 -0.52
N PHE A 282 6.18 -24.39 0.36
CA PHE A 282 6.38 -23.02 0.82
C PHE A 282 7.84 -22.78 1.22
N ASP A 283 8.19 -21.52 1.32
CA ASP A 283 9.44 -21.03 1.90
C ASP A 283 9.09 -20.01 2.99
N GLU A 284 9.72 -20.07 4.14
CA GLU A 284 9.39 -19.20 5.28
C GLU A 284 9.60 -17.71 5.00
N ARG A 285 10.49 -17.35 4.07
CA ARG A 285 10.77 -15.96 3.70
C ARG A 285 10.05 -15.51 2.42
N LYS A 286 9.86 -16.43 1.46
CA LYS A 286 9.25 -16.12 0.17
C LYS A 286 7.74 -16.37 0.16
N GLY A 287 7.21 -17.17 1.07
CA GLY A 287 5.80 -17.50 1.19
C GLY A 287 5.41 -18.80 0.50
N ILE A 288 4.11 -19.02 0.38
CA ILE A 288 3.51 -20.22 -0.23
C ILE A 288 3.63 -20.15 -1.74
N GLU A 289 4.15 -21.22 -2.36
CA GLU A 289 4.24 -21.31 -3.82
C GLU A 289 2.87 -21.45 -4.46
N VAL A 290 2.62 -20.64 -5.50
CA VAL A 290 1.37 -20.63 -6.25
C VAL A 290 1.61 -20.45 -7.74
N ASP A 291 0.67 -20.95 -8.54
CA ASP A 291 0.61 -20.66 -9.97
C ASP A 291 -0.04 -19.28 -10.26
N ASP A 292 -0.21 -18.96 -11.54
CA ASP A 292 -0.83 -17.70 -12.01
C ASP A 292 -2.33 -17.55 -11.67
N LYS A 293 -2.95 -18.59 -11.10
CA LYS A 293 -4.34 -18.63 -10.60
C LYS A 293 -4.40 -18.76 -9.09
N PHE A 294 -3.25 -18.59 -8.42
CA PHE A 294 -3.09 -18.71 -6.97
C PHE A 294 -3.31 -20.10 -6.40
N ARG A 295 -3.27 -21.17 -7.24
CA ARG A 295 -3.33 -22.56 -6.76
C ARG A 295 -1.98 -22.92 -6.16
N THR A 296 -2.02 -23.58 -5.02
CA THR A 296 -0.84 -24.21 -4.40
C THR A 296 -0.53 -25.56 -5.09
N THR A 297 0.50 -26.23 -4.63
CA THR A 297 0.79 -27.62 -5.05
C THR A 297 -0.33 -28.60 -4.67
N SER A 298 -1.14 -28.28 -3.66
CA SER A 298 -2.35 -29.02 -3.29
C SER A 298 -3.55 -28.56 -4.14
N LYS A 299 -4.05 -29.43 -5.03
CA LYS A 299 -5.03 -29.12 -6.09
C LYS A 299 -6.26 -28.29 -5.67
N ASN A 300 -6.72 -28.44 -4.44
CA ASN A 300 -7.95 -27.83 -3.94
C ASN A 300 -7.67 -26.63 -3.01
N THR A 301 -6.40 -26.24 -2.88
CA THR A 301 -5.98 -25.17 -1.99
C THR A 301 -5.32 -24.04 -2.76
N TYR A 302 -5.69 -22.81 -2.41
CA TYR A 302 -5.20 -21.57 -2.97
C TYR A 302 -4.47 -20.78 -1.86
N ALA A 303 -3.49 -19.95 -2.23
CA ALA A 303 -2.90 -18.98 -1.31
C ALA A 303 -2.89 -17.60 -1.95
N VAL A 304 -3.36 -16.58 -1.19
CA VAL A 304 -3.60 -15.23 -1.67
C VAL A 304 -3.15 -14.18 -0.66
N GLY A 305 -2.89 -12.98 -1.14
CA GLY A 305 -2.37 -11.90 -0.30
C GLY A 305 -0.92 -12.15 0.10
N ASP A 306 -0.54 -11.61 1.24
CA ASP A 306 0.86 -11.53 1.66
C ASP A 306 1.50 -12.90 1.95
N CYS A 307 0.71 -13.91 2.31
CA CYS A 307 1.25 -15.23 2.68
C CYS A 307 1.95 -15.96 1.52
N LYS A 308 1.70 -15.57 0.26
CA LYS A 308 2.40 -16.08 -0.92
C LYS A 308 3.63 -15.27 -1.30
N GLY A 309 3.96 -14.20 -0.54
CA GLY A 309 4.98 -13.23 -0.91
C GLY A 309 4.57 -12.29 -2.05
N GLY A 310 5.46 -11.42 -2.43
CA GLY A 310 5.25 -10.46 -3.53
C GLY A 310 4.82 -9.08 -3.04
N PRO A 311 4.20 -8.22 -3.86
CA PRO A 311 3.76 -6.90 -3.43
C PRO A 311 2.68 -6.99 -2.35
N TYR A 312 2.91 -6.32 -1.22
CA TYR A 312 2.03 -6.32 -0.05
C TYR A 312 1.04 -5.16 -0.12
N PHE A 313 -0.02 -5.29 -0.93
CA PHE A 313 -1.07 -4.29 -1.09
C PHE A 313 -2.44 -4.85 -0.78
N THR A 314 -3.21 -4.13 0.02
CA THR A 314 -4.58 -4.50 0.43
C THR A 314 -5.51 -4.74 -0.75
N HIS A 315 -5.51 -3.83 -1.74
CA HIS A 315 -6.34 -3.94 -2.95
C HIS A 315 -5.93 -5.13 -3.84
N LEU A 316 -4.63 -5.42 -3.93
CA LEU A 316 -4.13 -6.60 -4.62
C LEU A 316 -4.57 -7.88 -3.92
N ALA A 317 -4.46 -7.93 -2.59
CA ALA A 317 -4.87 -9.07 -1.79
C ALA A 317 -6.36 -9.38 -1.98
N GLY A 318 -7.23 -8.36 -1.98
CA GLY A 318 -8.66 -8.51 -2.28
C GLY A 318 -8.93 -9.07 -3.68
N GLU A 319 -8.26 -8.50 -4.72
CA GLU A 319 -8.39 -8.98 -6.10
C GLU A 319 -7.91 -10.43 -6.26
N GLN A 320 -6.83 -10.82 -5.56
CA GLN A 320 -6.34 -12.19 -5.54
C GLN A 320 -7.35 -13.13 -4.88
N GLY A 321 -7.95 -12.73 -3.75
CA GLY A 321 -8.99 -13.49 -3.06
C GLY A 321 -10.20 -13.76 -3.95
N ALA A 322 -10.71 -12.73 -4.63
CA ALA A 322 -11.79 -12.86 -5.60
C ALA A 322 -11.42 -13.77 -6.78
N THR A 323 -10.23 -13.57 -7.35
CA THR A 323 -9.74 -14.36 -8.50
C THR A 323 -9.59 -15.84 -8.14
N ALA A 324 -8.98 -16.15 -7.00
CA ALA A 324 -8.80 -17.52 -6.52
C ALA A 324 -10.14 -18.22 -6.27
N LEU A 325 -11.09 -17.53 -5.62
CA LEU A 325 -12.42 -18.08 -5.37
C LEU A 325 -13.16 -18.37 -6.68
N VAL A 326 -13.25 -17.40 -7.59
CA VAL A 326 -13.98 -17.57 -8.86
C VAL A 326 -13.32 -18.65 -9.73
N HIS A 327 -11.99 -18.76 -9.70
CA HIS A 327 -11.31 -19.88 -10.34
C HIS A 327 -11.65 -21.21 -9.66
N GLY A 328 -11.63 -21.26 -8.33
CA GLY A 328 -11.93 -22.47 -7.56
C GLY A 328 -13.35 -23.01 -7.76
N LEU A 329 -14.34 -22.11 -7.87
CA LEU A 329 -15.75 -22.48 -8.04
C LEU A 329 -16.11 -22.78 -9.52
N PHE A 330 -15.61 -21.97 -10.45
CA PHE A 330 -16.11 -21.97 -11.83
C PHE A 330 -15.05 -22.29 -12.89
N GLY A 331 -13.79 -22.54 -12.50
CA GLY A 331 -12.70 -22.77 -13.46
C GLY A 331 -12.35 -21.53 -14.30
N SER A 332 -12.65 -20.33 -13.81
CA SER A 332 -12.42 -19.06 -14.54
C SER A 332 -10.99 -18.92 -15.03
N LYS A 333 -10.83 -18.35 -16.23
CA LYS A 333 -9.52 -18.02 -16.82
C LYS A 333 -9.05 -16.60 -16.45
N ARG A 334 -9.83 -15.85 -15.65
CA ARG A 334 -9.46 -14.51 -15.19
C ARG A 334 -8.13 -14.55 -14.45
N LYS A 335 -7.28 -13.56 -14.73
CA LYS A 335 -6.00 -13.35 -14.07
C LYS A 335 -5.94 -11.94 -13.56
N VAL A 336 -5.12 -11.70 -12.56
CA VAL A 336 -4.79 -10.35 -12.12
C VAL A 336 -4.03 -9.63 -13.22
N ASN A 337 -4.44 -8.39 -13.52
CA ASN A 337 -3.73 -7.55 -14.50
C ASN A 337 -2.61 -6.77 -13.80
N TRP A 338 -1.44 -7.38 -13.75
CA TRP A 338 -0.26 -6.80 -13.10
C TRP A 338 0.20 -5.48 -13.73
N SER A 339 0.02 -5.30 -15.04
CA SER A 339 0.43 -4.06 -15.71
C SER A 339 -0.45 -2.86 -15.39
N ALA A 340 -1.61 -3.08 -14.77
CA ALA A 340 -2.54 -2.03 -14.34
C ALA A 340 -2.68 -1.98 -12.81
N LEU A 341 -1.74 -2.56 -12.07
CA LEU A 341 -1.70 -2.51 -10.61
C LEU A 341 -1.14 -1.16 -10.15
N PRO A 342 -1.95 -0.28 -9.57
CA PRO A 342 -1.45 0.97 -9.02
C PRO A 342 -0.87 0.78 -7.61
N TRP A 343 0.05 1.66 -7.23
CA TRP A 343 0.48 1.84 -5.85
C TRP A 343 0.57 3.31 -5.49
N VAL A 344 0.47 3.60 -4.20
CA VAL A 344 0.47 4.97 -3.67
C VAL A 344 1.33 5.03 -2.41
N PHE A 345 2.17 6.05 -2.31
CA PHE A 345 2.79 6.49 -1.06
C PHE A 345 2.06 7.72 -0.57
N PHE A 346 1.54 7.64 0.63
CA PHE A 346 0.76 8.70 1.26
C PHE A 346 1.66 9.68 2.04
N THR A 347 2.84 9.96 1.51
CA THR A 347 3.70 11.05 1.96
C THR A 347 3.17 12.41 1.49
N THR A 348 3.77 13.49 1.94
CA THR A 348 3.55 14.84 1.39
C THR A 348 4.86 15.29 0.73
N PRO A 349 4.91 15.41 -0.62
CA PRO A 349 3.83 15.13 -1.57
C PRO A 349 3.43 13.65 -1.62
N GLU A 350 2.18 13.36 -2.03
CA GLU A 350 1.78 12.00 -2.39
C GLU A 350 2.52 11.57 -3.66
N VAL A 351 2.81 10.27 -3.75
CA VAL A 351 3.36 9.68 -4.97
C VAL A 351 2.55 8.46 -5.35
N ALA A 352 2.06 8.43 -6.58
CA ALA A 352 1.31 7.30 -7.11
C ALA A 352 1.88 6.87 -8.46
N HIS A 353 1.81 5.57 -8.73
CA HIS A 353 2.31 5.01 -9.99
C HIS A 353 1.47 3.82 -10.44
N VAL A 354 1.46 3.59 -11.74
CA VAL A 354 0.91 2.39 -12.37
C VAL A 354 1.72 2.02 -13.60
N GLY A 355 1.92 0.74 -13.81
CA GLY A 355 2.60 0.20 -15.00
C GLY A 355 4.10 0.04 -14.83
N ALA A 356 4.84 0.17 -15.93
CA ALA A 356 6.30 0.05 -15.95
C ALA A 356 6.97 1.38 -15.56
N SER A 357 8.02 1.31 -14.76
CA SER A 357 8.90 2.43 -14.49
C SER A 357 9.79 2.76 -15.70
N GLU A 358 10.36 3.95 -15.72
CA GLU A 358 11.33 4.32 -16.77
C GLU A 358 12.55 3.42 -16.74
N SER A 359 13.05 3.11 -15.56
CA SER A 359 14.19 2.20 -15.37
C SER A 359 13.91 0.78 -15.89
N GLU A 360 12.69 0.27 -15.72
CA GLU A 360 12.27 -1.04 -16.27
C GLU A 360 12.20 -1.02 -17.80
N LEU A 361 11.68 0.07 -18.40
CA LEU A 361 11.63 0.20 -19.86
C LEU A 361 13.03 0.31 -20.47
N LEU A 362 13.93 1.07 -19.86
CA LEU A 362 15.33 1.18 -20.27
C LEU A 362 16.05 -0.18 -20.17
N SER A 363 15.91 -0.88 -19.06
CA SER A 363 16.56 -2.19 -18.84
C SER A 363 16.06 -3.27 -19.80
N SER A 364 14.77 -3.19 -20.19
CA SER A 364 14.17 -4.11 -21.18
C SER A 364 14.35 -3.66 -22.63
N ASN A 365 15.07 -2.57 -22.89
CA ASN A 365 15.27 -1.96 -24.21
C ASN A 365 13.96 -1.70 -24.96
N ARG A 366 12.91 -1.35 -24.21
CA ARG A 366 11.58 -1.04 -24.76
C ARG A 366 11.44 0.45 -25.04
N GLY A 367 11.27 0.80 -26.32
CA GLY A 367 11.06 2.21 -26.74
C GLY A 367 9.79 2.82 -26.16
N TYR A 368 9.90 4.05 -25.71
CA TYR A 368 8.79 4.85 -25.16
C TYR A 368 8.97 6.33 -25.52
N GLU A 369 7.88 7.08 -25.37
CA GLU A 369 7.81 8.54 -25.41
C GLU A 369 7.34 9.02 -24.05
N THR A 370 7.89 10.13 -23.56
CA THR A 370 7.53 10.71 -22.27
C THR A 370 6.68 11.96 -22.48
N GLU A 371 5.52 12.01 -21.86
CA GLU A 371 4.67 13.20 -21.77
C GLU A 371 4.60 13.67 -20.31
N ILE A 372 4.71 14.99 -20.11
CA ILE A 372 4.77 15.60 -18.77
C ILE A 372 3.70 16.70 -18.68
N LEU A 373 2.99 16.71 -17.54
CA LEU A 373 2.10 17.78 -17.11
C LEU A 373 2.56 18.28 -15.74
N ASN A 374 3.04 19.49 -15.66
CA ASN A 374 3.41 20.11 -14.39
C ASN A 374 2.18 20.74 -13.72
N TYR A 375 2.17 20.79 -12.39
CA TYR A 375 1.06 21.36 -11.61
C TYR A 375 0.96 22.88 -11.76
N ASP A 376 2.03 23.58 -12.14
CA ASP A 376 2.01 25.00 -12.52
C ASP A 376 1.19 25.29 -13.81
N GLN A 377 0.76 24.25 -14.52
CA GLN A 377 -0.13 24.30 -15.68
C GLN A 377 -1.57 23.90 -15.33
N ILE A 378 -1.87 23.65 -14.05
CA ILE A 378 -3.18 23.22 -13.57
C ILE A 378 -3.79 24.34 -12.72
N ASP A 379 -4.83 25.01 -13.20
CA ASP A 379 -5.47 26.14 -12.54
C ASP A 379 -5.85 25.84 -11.07
N LYS A 380 -6.34 24.63 -10.80
CA LYS A 380 -6.68 24.17 -9.46
C LYS A 380 -5.44 24.11 -8.56
N ALA A 381 -4.32 23.57 -9.06
CA ALA A 381 -3.08 23.48 -8.31
C ALA A 381 -2.48 24.86 -8.04
N ILE A 382 -2.54 25.76 -9.04
CA ILE A 382 -2.11 27.17 -8.90
C ILE A 382 -2.93 27.85 -7.80
N ALA A 383 -4.27 27.72 -7.82
CA ALA A 383 -5.16 28.31 -6.83
C ALA A 383 -4.92 27.81 -5.41
N GLU A 384 -4.50 26.54 -5.26
CA GLU A 384 -4.22 25.90 -3.99
C GLU A 384 -2.75 25.99 -3.56
N HIS A 385 -1.88 26.55 -4.42
CA HIS A 385 -0.43 26.61 -4.23
C HIS A 385 0.21 25.22 -4.04
N HIS A 386 -0.21 24.26 -4.87
CA HIS A 386 0.35 22.92 -4.85
C HIS A 386 1.37 22.74 -5.99
N GLU A 387 2.53 22.18 -5.65
CA GLU A 387 3.52 21.72 -6.61
C GLU A 387 3.29 20.25 -6.95
N GLY A 388 3.68 19.87 -8.16
CA GLY A 388 3.58 18.47 -8.56
C GLY A 388 3.83 18.25 -10.04
N LYS A 389 3.77 16.99 -10.44
CA LYS A 389 4.05 16.55 -11.81
C LYS A 389 3.33 15.23 -12.11
N VAL A 390 2.85 15.12 -13.33
CA VAL A 390 2.38 13.87 -13.95
C VAL A 390 3.34 13.49 -15.05
N THR A 391 3.95 12.32 -14.97
CA THR A 391 4.81 11.74 -16.00
C THR A 391 4.12 10.52 -16.60
N ILE A 392 3.96 10.47 -17.93
CA ILE A 392 3.31 9.38 -18.65
C ILE A 392 4.28 8.81 -19.66
N LEU A 393 4.50 7.49 -19.61
CA LEU A 393 5.33 6.75 -20.57
C LEU A 393 4.41 6.06 -21.59
N LEU A 394 4.57 6.38 -22.86
CA LEU A 394 3.70 5.94 -23.95
C LEU A 394 4.45 5.09 -24.97
N ASP A 395 3.77 4.11 -25.56
CA ASP A 395 4.26 3.47 -26.78
C ASP A 395 3.93 4.33 -28.03
N LYS A 396 4.51 3.95 -29.19
CA LYS A 396 4.26 4.63 -30.49
C LYS A 396 2.79 4.68 -30.89
N LYS A 397 1.91 3.88 -30.28
CA LYS A 397 0.45 3.88 -30.51
C LYS A 397 -0.31 4.65 -29.44
N ARG A 398 0.39 5.36 -28.55
CA ARG A 398 -0.15 6.08 -27.39
C ARG A 398 -0.87 5.20 -26.36
N LYS A 399 -0.49 3.91 -26.26
CA LYS A 399 -0.84 3.09 -25.10
C LYS A 399 0.03 3.49 -23.94
N ILE A 400 -0.55 3.58 -22.77
CA ILE A 400 0.17 3.88 -21.54
C ILE A 400 1.00 2.64 -21.16
N LEU A 401 2.30 2.81 -21.01
CA LEU A 401 3.23 1.82 -20.52
C LEU A 401 3.41 1.96 -19.00
N GLY A 402 3.44 3.20 -18.52
CA GLY A 402 3.50 3.56 -17.13
C GLY A 402 3.08 5.01 -16.92
N ALA A 403 2.65 5.33 -15.71
CA ALA A 403 2.33 6.69 -15.29
C ALA A 403 2.71 6.89 -13.83
N THR A 404 3.33 8.04 -13.54
CA THR A 404 3.73 8.47 -12.19
C THR A 404 3.12 9.84 -11.92
N ILE A 405 2.52 10.01 -10.76
CA ILE A 405 1.99 11.29 -10.29
C ILE A 405 2.67 11.62 -8.96
N ILE A 406 3.25 12.80 -8.88
CA ILE A 406 3.85 13.34 -7.67
C ILE A 406 3.12 14.63 -7.33
N GLY A 407 2.44 14.69 -6.20
CA GLY A 407 1.68 15.88 -5.77
C GLY A 407 0.34 15.54 -5.14
N GLU A 408 -0.43 16.58 -4.83
CA GLU A 408 -1.74 16.47 -4.18
C GLU A 408 -2.72 15.65 -5.03
N ASN A 409 -3.50 14.80 -4.39
CA ASN A 409 -4.47 13.88 -5.01
C ASN A 409 -3.86 12.80 -5.94
N ALA A 410 -2.56 12.54 -5.86
CA ALA A 410 -1.92 11.54 -6.72
C ALA A 410 -2.59 10.17 -6.58
N GLY A 411 -2.95 9.76 -5.36
CA GLY A 411 -3.62 8.50 -5.08
C GLY A 411 -4.98 8.35 -5.76
N GLU A 412 -5.75 9.43 -5.85
CA GLU A 412 -7.05 9.43 -6.52
C GLU A 412 -6.91 9.47 -8.05
N LEU A 413 -5.96 10.27 -8.52
CA LEU A 413 -5.77 10.51 -9.96
C LEU A 413 -5.17 9.33 -10.69
N ILE A 414 -4.31 8.54 -10.06
CA ILE A 414 -3.67 7.38 -10.69
C ILE A 414 -4.69 6.33 -11.16
N GLY A 415 -5.86 6.31 -10.52
CA GLY A 415 -6.98 5.45 -10.89
C GLY A 415 -7.44 5.62 -12.34
N TYR A 416 -7.34 6.82 -12.91
CA TYR A 416 -7.67 7.07 -14.31
C TYR A 416 -6.74 6.31 -15.26
N TYR A 417 -5.44 6.33 -14.99
CA TYR A 417 -4.46 5.62 -15.81
C TYR A 417 -4.56 4.11 -15.60
N ALA A 418 -4.74 3.66 -14.37
CA ALA A 418 -4.98 2.23 -14.06
C ALA A 418 -6.22 1.70 -14.78
N TYR A 419 -7.32 2.46 -14.82
CA TYR A 419 -8.53 2.11 -15.56
C TYR A 419 -8.27 2.00 -17.07
N ILE A 420 -7.60 2.99 -17.67
CA ILE A 420 -7.29 2.99 -19.11
C ILE A 420 -6.43 1.79 -19.47
N MET A 421 -5.40 1.50 -18.69
CA MET A 421 -4.49 0.36 -18.88
C MET A 421 -5.24 -0.96 -18.69
N GLY A 422 -6.04 -1.08 -17.62
CA GLY A 422 -6.84 -2.25 -17.31
C GLY A 422 -7.88 -2.56 -18.40
N ALA A 423 -8.46 -1.54 -19.00
CA ALA A 423 -9.42 -1.66 -20.10
C ALA A 423 -8.75 -1.83 -21.49
N GLY A 424 -7.42 -1.88 -21.56
CA GLY A 424 -6.67 -2.02 -22.81
C GLY A 424 -6.82 -0.84 -23.77
N LYS A 425 -7.20 0.35 -23.27
CA LYS A 425 -7.41 1.56 -24.05
C LYS A 425 -6.13 2.37 -24.21
N LYS A 426 -6.19 3.42 -25.01
CA LYS A 426 -5.10 4.40 -25.21
C LYS A 426 -5.33 5.62 -24.32
N LEU A 427 -4.30 6.44 -24.14
CA LEU A 427 -4.39 7.75 -23.46
C LEU A 427 -5.50 8.63 -24.06
N ASP A 428 -5.68 8.57 -25.39
CA ASP A 428 -6.71 9.31 -26.13
C ASP A 428 -8.13 9.14 -25.54
N SER A 429 -8.44 8.01 -24.92
CA SER A 429 -9.74 7.77 -24.31
C SER A 429 -10.04 8.67 -23.11
N LEU A 430 -9.01 9.22 -22.47
CA LEU A 430 -9.16 10.18 -21.38
C LEU A 430 -9.61 11.57 -21.88
N ALA A 431 -9.36 11.89 -23.15
CA ALA A 431 -9.79 13.16 -23.77
C ALA A 431 -11.31 13.25 -24.01
N GLN A 432 -12.00 12.10 -24.04
CA GLN A 432 -13.42 12.04 -24.45
C GLN A 432 -14.42 12.53 -23.39
N PRO A 433 -14.37 12.08 -22.11
CA PRO A 433 -15.35 12.47 -21.12
C PRO A 433 -15.18 13.94 -20.71
N ILE A 434 -16.30 14.65 -20.56
CA ILE A 434 -16.29 16.00 -19.99
C ILE A 434 -15.97 15.88 -18.50
N GLN A 435 -15.05 16.71 -18.02
CA GLN A 435 -14.67 16.80 -16.61
C GLN A 435 -15.04 18.18 -16.05
N ALA A 436 -15.35 18.23 -14.75
CA ALA A 436 -15.66 19.49 -14.08
C ALA A 436 -14.43 20.41 -14.02
N TYR A 437 -14.65 21.73 -14.16
CA TYR A 437 -13.63 22.76 -14.05
C TYR A 437 -13.86 23.64 -12.80
N PRO A 438 -12.82 24.04 -12.07
CA PRO A 438 -11.44 23.59 -12.15
C PRO A 438 -11.19 22.34 -11.29
N THR A 439 -10.59 21.31 -11.88
CA THR A 439 -10.19 20.08 -11.17
C THR A 439 -8.90 19.52 -11.75
N TYR A 440 -8.16 18.72 -10.96
CA TYR A 440 -7.00 17.97 -11.44
C TYR A 440 -7.40 16.97 -12.54
N ALA A 441 -8.55 16.31 -12.42
CA ALA A 441 -9.05 15.38 -13.42
C ALA A 441 -9.28 16.06 -14.79
N MET A 442 -9.78 17.31 -14.79
CA MET A 442 -9.94 18.10 -16.00
C MET A 442 -8.59 18.39 -16.67
N ALA A 443 -7.55 18.69 -15.89
CA ALA A 443 -6.21 18.91 -16.42
C ALA A 443 -5.63 17.65 -17.07
N LEU A 444 -5.82 16.46 -16.47
CA LEU A 444 -5.43 15.18 -17.10
C LEU A 444 -6.14 14.96 -18.44
N ARG A 445 -7.45 15.26 -18.50
CA ARG A 445 -8.23 15.21 -19.75
C ARG A 445 -7.66 16.14 -20.81
N GLN A 446 -7.38 17.40 -20.44
CA GLN A 446 -6.86 18.40 -21.36
C GLN A 446 -5.47 18.02 -21.88
N HIS A 447 -4.61 17.50 -20.99
CA HIS A 447 -3.29 17.00 -21.37
C HIS A 447 -3.41 15.86 -22.39
N ALA A 448 -4.28 14.87 -22.14
CA ALA A 448 -4.53 13.80 -23.10
C ALA A 448 -5.05 14.30 -24.45
N SER A 449 -5.93 15.33 -24.45
CA SER A 449 -6.43 15.98 -25.66
C SER A 449 -5.29 16.70 -26.42
N ASN A 450 -4.40 17.38 -25.71
CA ASN A 450 -3.24 18.05 -26.30
C ASN A 450 -2.28 17.05 -26.96
N VAL A 451 -1.98 15.94 -26.30
CA VAL A 451 -1.16 14.84 -26.84
C VAL A 451 -1.80 14.25 -28.09
N GLN A 452 -3.11 13.99 -28.07
CA GLN A 452 -3.86 13.49 -29.22
C GLN A 452 -3.83 14.49 -30.39
N THR A 453 -4.08 15.77 -30.13
CA THR A 453 -4.08 16.83 -31.14
C THR A 453 -2.69 17.00 -31.76
N LYS A 454 -1.63 17.04 -30.94
CA LYS A 454 -0.24 17.08 -31.40
C LYS A 454 0.08 15.90 -32.32
N ALA A 455 -0.32 14.70 -31.93
CA ALA A 455 -0.13 13.52 -32.78
C ALA A 455 -0.88 13.59 -34.11
N PHE A 456 -2.12 14.12 -34.12
CA PHE A 456 -2.92 14.29 -35.32
C PHE A 456 -2.33 15.38 -36.24
N THR A 457 -1.97 16.55 -35.72
CA THR A 457 -1.43 17.68 -36.47
C THR A 457 -0.06 17.41 -37.09
N ASN A 458 0.71 16.50 -36.51
CA ASN A 458 2.00 16.07 -37.06
C ASN A 458 1.87 15.11 -38.25
N THR A 459 0.64 14.72 -38.63
CA THR A 459 0.37 13.96 -39.88
C THR A 459 0.03 14.88 -41.05
N PHE A 460 0.08 14.33 -42.26
CA PHE A 460 -0.38 15.07 -43.46
C PHE A 460 -1.92 15.17 -43.55
N ILE A 461 -2.65 14.35 -42.75
CA ILE A 461 -4.11 14.23 -42.84
C ILE A 461 -4.83 15.56 -42.60
N PRO A 462 -4.54 16.38 -41.57
CA PRO A 462 -5.20 17.66 -41.36
C PRO A 462 -5.04 18.61 -42.53
N LYS A 463 -3.82 18.71 -43.07
CA LYS A 463 -3.53 19.59 -44.22
C LYS A 463 -4.34 19.21 -45.47
N ILE A 464 -4.45 17.89 -45.73
CA ILE A 464 -5.25 17.37 -46.84
C ILE A 464 -6.74 17.67 -46.61
N LEU A 465 -7.26 17.40 -45.43
CA LEU A 465 -8.66 17.62 -45.06
C LEU A 465 -9.04 19.11 -45.13
N LEU A 466 -8.18 20.00 -44.64
CA LEU A 466 -8.39 21.45 -44.71
C LEU A 466 -8.43 21.90 -46.16
N LYS A 467 -7.46 21.48 -46.98
CA LYS A 467 -7.43 21.81 -48.42
C LYS A 467 -8.66 21.32 -49.19
N LEU A 468 -9.14 20.10 -48.87
CA LEU A 468 -10.36 19.55 -49.46
C LEU A 468 -11.62 20.32 -49.06
N ARG A 469 -11.62 21.03 -47.94
CA ARG A 469 -12.72 21.86 -47.45
C ARG A 469 -12.57 23.35 -47.76
N GLY A 470 -11.52 23.75 -48.51
CA GLY A 470 -11.30 25.13 -48.94
C GLY A 470 -10.62 26.05 -47.89
N TYR A 471 -9.92 25.46 -46.90
CA TYR A 471 -9.09 26.21 -45.94
C TYR A 471 -7.63 26.15 -46.32
#